data_da4a5984721a86ea3f625e7433d60bec
#
_entry.id   da4a5984721a86ea3f625e7433d60bec
#
_cell.length_a   1.000
_cell.length_b   1.000
_cell.length_c   1.000
_cell.angle_alpha   90.00
_cell.angle_beta   90.00
_cell.angle_gamma   90.00
#
_symmetry.space_group_name_H-M   'P 1'
#
loop_
_entity.id
_entity.type
_entity.pdbx_description
1 polymer ?
#
loop_
_entity_poly.entity_id
_entity_poly.type
_entity_poly.pdbx_seq_one_letter_code
_entity_poly.pdbx_strand_id
1 'polypeptide(L)'
;MRGGQKRDFARRLRREMTDAERILWLRMRGRELLGLKFRRQHPIGRYIVDFTCLDAGLVVELDGGQHAGSVADELRTAFLEDAGYLVLRFWNNEVLTQTDAVLAAILAAARSRCPHPSPHPHAGAGA
;
A
#
# COMPACT_ATOMS: atom_id res chain seq x y z
N MET A 1 -12.25 -26.44 7.37
CA MET A 1 -12.77 -25.50 8.25
C MET A 1 -11.96 -24.30 8.37
N ARG A 2 -10.79 -24.40 8.86
CA ARG A 2 -10.00 -23.23 9.02
C ARG A 2 -9.64 -22.58 7.74
N GLY A 3 -9.36 -23.34 6.71
CA GLY A 3 -9.09 -22.79 5.40
C GLY A 3 -10.29 -22.05 4.85
N GLY A 4 -11.48 -22.55 5.17
CA GLY A 4 -12.69 -21.91 4.75
C GLY A 4 -12.89 -20.56 5.42
N GLN A 5 -12.52 -20.48 6.68
CA GLN A 5 -12.65 -19.22 7.39
C GLN A 5 -11.72 -18.15 6.83
N LYS A 6 -10.51 -18.53 6.51
CA LYS A 6 -9.58 -17.59 5.89
C LYS A 6 -10.08 -17.13 4.55
N ARG A 7 -10.59 -18.04 3.77
CA ARG A 7 -11.09 -17.72 2.47
C ARG A 7 -12.30 -16.78 2.55
N ASP A 8 -13.19 -17.05 3.50
CA ASP A 8 -14.36 -16.22 3.70
C ASP A 8 -13.98 -14.83 4.14
N PHE A 9 -12.99 -14.73 5.02
CA PHE A 9 -12.54 -13.42 5.49
C PHE A 9 -11.97 -12.61 4.34
N ALA A 10 -11.15 -13.20 3.51
CA ALA A 10 -10.56 -12.50 2.38
C ALA A 10 -11.63 -12.06 1.39
N ARG A 11 -12.62 -12.92 1.16
CA ARG A 11 -13.70 -12.57 0.26
C ARG A 11 -14.51 -11.41 0.79
N ARG A 12 -14.77 -11.39 2.08
CA ARG A 12 -15.51 -10.31 2.70
C ARG A 12 -14.76 -9.01 2.60
N LEU A 13 -13.45 -9.04 2.81
CA LEU A 13 -12.64 -7.85 2.67
C LEU A 13 -12.74 -7.26 1.27
N ARG A 14 -12.71 -8.11 0.26
CA ARG A 14 -12.82 -7.63 -1.10
C ARG A 14 -14.18 -7.01 -1.38
N ARG A 15 -15.23 -7.64 -0.85
CA ARG A 15 -16.58 -7.13 -1.07
C ARG A 15 -16.82 -5.83 -0.34
N GLU A 16 -16.11 -5.64 0.76
CA GLU A 16 -16.30 -4.45 1.58
C GLU A 16 -15.26 -3.37 1.30
N MET A 17 -14.67 -3.43 0.12
CA MET A 17 -13.73 -2.41 -0.28
C MET A 17 -14.43 -1.06 -0.28
N THR A 18 -13.82 -0.07 0.35
CA THR A 18 -14.41 1.26 0.40
C THR A 18 -14.26 1.95 -0.95
N ASP A 19 -15.01 3.03 -1.13
CA ASP A 19 -14.89 3.81 -2.36
C ASP A 19 -13.47 4.35 -2.53
N ALA A 20 -12.87 4.79 -1.45
CA ALA A 20 -11.50 5.30 -1.51
C ALA A 20 -10.54 4.21 -1.98
N GLU A 21 -10.67 3.02 -1.43
CA GLU A 21 -9.82 1.90 -1.85
C GLU A 21 -10.01 1.57 -3.31
N ARG A 22 -11.27 1.58 -3.75
CA ARG A 22 -11.57 1.25 -5.14
C ARG A 22 -11.00 2.26 -6.10
N ILE A 23 -11.16 3.53 -5.79
CA ILE A 23 -10.66 4.61 -6.64
C ILE A 23 -9.15 4.52 -6.75
N LEU A 24 -8.49 4.34 -5.62
CA LEU A 24 -7.04 4.28 -5.61
C LEU A 24 -6.53 3.05 -6.37
N TRP A 25 -7.18 1.92 -6.13
CA TRP A 25 -6.77 0.68 -6.78
C TRP A 25 -6.89 0.76 -8.30
N LEU A 26 -7.96 1.36 -8.80
CA LEU A 26 -8.12 1.50 -10.23
C LEU A 26 -7.02 2.31 -10.88
N ARG A 27 -6.41 3.22 -10.12
CA ARG A 27 -5.32 4.04 -10.62
C ARG A 27 -3.95 3.38 -10.45
N MET A 28 -3.84 2.39 -9.59
CA MET A 28 -2.54 1.77 -9.30
C MET A 28 -2.35 0.39 -9.92
N ARG A 29 -3.43 -0.31 -10.17
CA ARG A 29 -3.32 -1.67 -10.69
C ARG A 29 -2.74 -1.65 -12.09
N GLY A 30 -2.23 -2.80 -12.51
CA GLY A 30 -1.77 -2.94 -13.89
C GLY A 30 -0.50 -2.19 -14.21
N ARG A 31 0.24 -1.80 -13.18
CA ARG A 31 1.50 -1.08 -13.34
C ARG A 31 1.33 0.30 -13.96
N GLU A 32 0.16 0.89 -13.75
CA GLU A 32 -0.09 2.22 -14.31
C GLU A 32 0.73 3.30 -13.65
N LEU A 33 1.17 3.07 -12.42
CA LEU A 33 1.94 4.06 -11.70
C LEU A 33 3.42 3.79 -11.91
N LEU A 34 3.99 4.37 -12.95
CA LEU A 34 5.40 4.22 -13.31
C LEU A 34 5.84 2.78 -13.53
N GLY A 35 4.94 1.94 -13.98
CA GLY A 35 5.28 0.55 -14.20
C GLY A 35 5.47 -0.26 -12.94
N LEU A 36 5.16 0.30 -11.79
CA LEU A 36 5.31 -0.39 -10.53
C LEU A 36 4.13 -1.30 -10.28
N LYS A 37 4.41 -2.44 -9.70
CA LYS A 37 3.35 -3.39 -9.42
C LYS A 37 2.88 -3.22 -7.99
N PHE A 38 1.63 -2.84 -7.83
CA PHE A 38 1.00 -2.75 -6.53
C PHE A 38 0.08 -3.94 -6.32
N ARG A 39 0.00 -4.39 -5.08
CA ARG A 39 -0.91 -5.46 -4.68
C ARG A 39 -1.85 -4.90 -3.64
N ARG A 40 -3.06 -5.42 -3.61
CA ARG A 40 -4.00 -4.98 -2.59
C ARG A 40 -4.33 -6.10 -1.65
N GLN A 41 -4.73 -5.77 -0.44
CA GLN A 41 -5.12 -6.74 0.57
C GLN A 41 -4.07 -7.82 0.69
N HIS A 42 -2.83 -7.38 0.90
CA HIS A 42 -1.68 -8.28 0.86
C HIS A 42 -1.18 -8.59 2.27
N PRO A 43 -0.93 -9.85 2.58
CA PRO A 43 -0.43 -10.19 3.92
C PRO A 43 1.05 -9.88 4.05
N ILE A 44 1.40 -9.26 5.16
CA ILE A 44 2.78 -9.06 5.55
C ILE A 44 2.85 -9.46 7.01
N GLY A 45 3.52 -10.59 7.28
CA GLY A 45 3.49 -11.18 8.59
C GLY A 45 2.07 -11.55 8.93
N ARG A 46 1.60 -11.11 10.08
CA ARG A 46 0.23 -11.41 10.51
C ARG A 46 -0.76 -10.32 10.14
N TYR A 47 -0.30 -9.30 9.45
CA TYR A 47 -1.18 -8.19 9.08
C TYR A 47 -1.54 -8.27 7.62
N ILE A 48 -2.69 -7.70 7.28
CA ILE A 48 -3.08 -7.54 5.89
C ILE A 48 -3.09 -6.05 5.62
N VAL A 49 -2.28 -5.62 4.65
CA VAL A 49 -2.18 -4.21 4.33
C VAL A 49 -3.07 -3.89 3.15
N ASP A 50 -3.53 -2.64 3.07
CA ASP A 50 -4.43 -2.26 1.99
C ASP A 50 -3.74 -2.35 0.64
N PHE A 51 -2.57 -1.74 0.51
CA PHE A 51 -1.81 -1.78 -0.73
C PHE A 51 -0.33 -1.86 -0.41
N THR A 52 0.42 -2.53 -1.27
CA THR A 52 1.86 -2.59 -1.10
C THR A 52 2.53 -2.70 -2.46
N CYS A 53 3.70 -2.09 -2.57
CA CYS A 53 4.60 -2.30 -3.67
C CYS A 53 5.85 -2.96 -3.10
N LEU A 54 5.99 -4.24 -3.34
CA LEU A 54 7.09 -5.00 -2.74
C LEU A 54 8.45 -4.52 -3.24
N ASP A 55 8.52 -4.16 -4.51
CA ASP A 55 9.78 -3.70 -5.07
C ASP A 55 10.29 -2.43 -4.42
N ALA A 56 9.38 -1.57 -4.02
CA ALA A 56 9.75 -0.31 -3.36
C ALA A 56 9.78 -0.44 -1.85
N GLY A 57 9.30 -1.54 -1.30
CA GLY A 57 9.19 -1.65 0.15
C GLY A 57 8.21 -0.63 0.70
N LEU A 58 7.08 -0.46 0.04
CA LEU A 58 6.13 0.58 0.37
C LEU A 58 4.78 -0.02 0.72
N VAL A 59 4.18 0.49 1.79
CA VAL A 59 2.84 0.11 2.20
C VAL A 59 1.99 1.37 2.23
N VAL A 60 0.80 1.28 1.66
CA VAL A 60 -0.16 2.38 1.68
C VAL A 60 -1.41 1.91 2.41
N GLU A 61 -1.82 2.68 3.40
CA GLU A 61 -2.99 2.35 4.18
C GLU A 61 -3.98 3.49 4.18
N LEU A 62 -5.25 3.16 4.07
CA LEU A 62 -6.32 4.14 4.08
C LEU A 62 -7.07 4.04 5.39
N ASP A 63 -7.36 5.18 5.96
CA ASP A 63 -7.94 5.24 7.29
C ASP A 63 -9.24 6.01 7.25
N GLY A 64 -10.27 5.41 7.82
CA GLY A 64 -11.55 6.09 7.93
C GLY A 64 -11.66 7.04 9.10
N GLY A 65 -10.63 7.09 9.94
CA GLY A 65 -10.59 8.04 11.05
C GLY A 65 -11.04 7.47 12.38
N GLN A 66 -11.50 6.24 12.39
CA GLN A 66 -12.05 5.70 13.63
C GLN A 66 -11.02 5.17 14.59
N HIS A 67 -9.92 4.67 14.08
CA HIS A 67 -8.91 4.04 14.92
C HIS A 67 -7.57 4.69 14.81
N ALA A 68 -7.53 5.90 14.31
CA ALA A 68 -6.27 6.59 14.13
C ALA A 68 -5.60 6.79 15.49
N GLY A 69 -4.33 6.48 15.56
CA GLY A 69 -3.56 6.70 16.76
C GLY A 69 -3.73 5.66 17.84
N SER A 70 -4.41 4.57 17.57
CA SER A 70 -4.55 3.53 18.57
C SER A 70 -3.23 2.82 18.79
N VAL A 71 -3.09 2.17 19.95
CA VAL A 71 -1.89 1.38 20.25
C VAL A 71 -1.73 0.27 19.23
N ALA A 72 -2.83 -0.35 18.84
CA ALA A 72 -2.77 -1.43 17.84
C ALA A 72 -2.22 -0.91 16.52
N ASP A 73 -2.61 0.30 16.13
CA ASP A 73 -2.09 0.92 14.92
C ASP A 73 -0.60 1.18 15.02
N GLU A 74 -0.15 1.63 16.18
CA GLU A 74 1.26 1.90 16.38
C GLU A 74 2.09 0.64 16.32
N LEU A 75 1.60 -0.44 16.90
CA LEU A 75 2.29 -1.72 16.86
C LEU A 75 2.36 -2.26 15.43
N ARG A 76 1.29 -2.10 14.70
CA ARG A 76 1.23 -2.54 13.31
C ARG A 76 2.23 -1.76 12.47
N THR A 77 2.26 -0.45 12.62
CA THR A 77 3.20 0.38 11.89
C THR A 77 4.64 0.04 12.24
N ALA A 78 4.92 -0.14 13.53
CA ALA A 78 6.27 -0.49 13.96
C ALA A 78 6.71 -1.82 13.37
N PHE A 79 5.82 -2.79 13.34
CA PHE A 79 6.14 -4.08 12.74
C PHE A 79 6.51 -3.94 11.27
N LEU A 80 5.71 -3.16 10.54
CA LEU A 80 5.94 -2.99 9.10
C LEU A 80 7.24 -2.22 8.86
N GLU A 81 7.51 -1.21 9.66
CA GLU A 81 8.75 -0.44 9.52
C GLU A 81 9.96 -1.29 9.84
N ASP A 82 9.88 -2.12 10.88
CA ASP A 82 10.96 -3.03 11.23
C ASP A 82 11.22 -4.03 10.11
N ALA A 83 10.21 -4.37 9.35
CA ALA A 83 10.34 -5.28 8.23
C ALA A 83 10.88 -4.59 6.99
N GLY A 84 11.15 -3.31 7.06
CA GLY A 84 11.77 -2.58 5.96
C GLY A 84 10.80 -1.77 5.10
N TYR A 85 9.55 -1.66 5.51
CA TYR A 85 8.56 -0.94 4.71
C TYR A 85 8.42 0.50 5.17
N LEU A 86 8.21 1.36 4.19
CA LEU A 86 7.75 2.72 4.48
C LEU A 86 6.23 2.68 4.46
N VAL A 87 5.60 3.16 5.50
CA VAL A 87 4.14 3.12 5.61
C VAL A 87 3.60 4.52 5.38
N LEU A 88 2.76 4.66 4.36
CA LEU A 88 2.06 5.90 4.09
C LEU A 88 0.60 5.72 4.49
N ARG A 89 0.05 6.70 5.17
CA ARG A 89 -1.35 6.67 5.56
C ARG A 89 -2.06 7.86 5.00
N PHE A 90 -3.23 7.62 4.47
CA PHE A 90 -4.08 8.69 3.96
C PHE A 90 -5.47 8.49 4.52
N TRP A 91 -6.17 9.60 4.74
CA TRP A 91 -7.58 9.51 5.11
C TRP A 91 -8.38 9.13 3.89
N ASN A 92 -9.43 8.35 4.09
CA ASN A 92 -10.34 8.03 2.99
C ASN A 92 -10.81 9.30 2.29
N ASN A 93 -11.12 10.32 3.06
CA ASN A 93 -11.60 11.57 2.50
C ASN A 93 -10.56 12.26 1.62
N GLU A 94 -9.29 12.15 1.98
CA GLU A 94 -8.23 12.68 1.13
C GLU A 94 -8.21 11.99 -0.22
N VAL A 95 -8.35 10.67 -0.21
CA VAL A 95 -8.34 9.93 -1.46
C VAL A 95 -9.52 10.34 -2.33
N LEU A 96 -10.70 10.52 -1.71
CA LEU A 96 -11.90 10.84 -2.47
C LEU A 96 -11.87 12.25 -3.04
N THR A 97 -11.30 13.20 -2.31
CA THR A 97 -11.33 14.60 -2.72
C THR A 97 -10.04 15.07 -3.38
N GLN A 98 -8.93 14.39 -3.14
CA GLN A 98 -7.63 14.81 -3.66
C GLN A 98 -6.86 13.60 -4.20
N THR A 99 -7.50 12.84 -5.03
CA THR A 99 -6.95 11.60 -5.56
C THR A 99 -5.59 11.81 -6.22
N ASP A 100 -5.48 12.84 -7.04
CA ASP A 100 -4.23 13.06 -7.77
C ASP A 100 -3.09 13.43 -6.83
N ALA A 101 -3.38 14.19 -5.78
CA ALA A 101 -2.34 14.54 -4.81
C ALA A 101 -1.88 13.30 -4.03
N VAL A 102 -2.81 12.43 -3.68
CA VAL A 102 -2.48 11.19 -3.00
C VAL A 102 -1.61 10.31 -3.89
N LEU A 103 -1.99 10.18 -5.15
CA LEU A 103 -1.20 9.38 -6.10
C LEU A 103 0.18 9.97 -6.30
N ALA A 104 0.29 11.29 -6.35
CA ALA A 104 1.59 11.94 -6.50
C ALA A 104 2.48 11.65 -5.29
N ALA A 105 1.90 11.65 -4.10
CA ALA A 105 2.68 11.34 -2.90
C ALA A 105 3.15 9.89 -2.90
N ILE A 106 2.28 8.97 -3.30
CA ILE A 106 2.64 7.56 -3.39
C ILE A 106 3.76 7.38 -4.42
N LEU A 107 3.62 8.03 -5.56
CA LEU A 107 4.60 7.94 -6.62
C LEU A 107 5.95 8.47 -6.17
N ALA A 108 5.96 9.61 -5.51
CA ALA A 108 7.20 10.20 -5.03
C ALA A 108 7.90 9.28 -4.03
N ALA A 109 7.13 8.67 -3.13
CA ALA A 109 7.70 7.74 -2.16
C ALA A 109 8.25 6.51 -2.85
N ALA A 110 7.54 5.98 -3.82
CA ALA A 110 7.98 4.78 -4.52
C ALA A 110 9.26 5.05 -5.31
N ARG A 111 9.34 6.21 -5.96
CA ARG A 111 10.53 6.58 -6.71
C ARG A 111 11.75 6.74 -5.80
N SER A 112 11.52 7.30 -4.66
CA SER A 112 12.59 7.50 -3.70
C SER A 112 13.14 6.18 -3.18
N ARG A 113 12.31 5.16 -3.11
CA ARG A 113 12.71 3.89 -2.56
C ARG A 113 13.14 2.86 -3.60
N CYS A 114 12.70 3.03 -4.84
CA CYS A 114 13.18 2.16 -5.90
C CYS A 114 14.50 2.67 -6.39
N PRO A 115 15.57 1.91 -6.25
CA PRO A 115 16.89 2.44 -6.57
C PRO A 115 17.03 2.79 -8.01
N HIS A 116 16.35 2.16 -8.88
CA HIS A 116 16.51 2.54 -10.21
C HIS A 116 15.41 2.09 -10.99
N PRO A 117 14.80 2.96 -11.47
CA PRO A 117 13.89 2.65 -12.43
C PRO A 117 14.66 2.40 -13.66
N SER A 118 15.62 2.60 -13.80
CA SER A 118 16.25 2.41 -15.00
C SER A 118 17.31 1.47 -15.03
N PRO A 119 17.69 1.62 -15.37
CA PRO A 119 18.52 1.11 -15.41
C PRO A 119 19.53 1.23 -15.47
N HIS A 120 19.64 1.47 -14.91
CA HIS A 120 20.57 1.61 -14.85
C HIS A 120 21.16 1.36 -14.72
N PRO A 121 21.35 1.34 -14.92
CA PRO A 121 21.99 1.18 -14.59
C PRO A 121 22.42 1.29 -14.24
N HIS A 122 22.60 1.25 -13.85
CA HIS A 122 23.16 1.34 -13.51
C HIS A 122 23.45 1.35 -13.18
N ALA A 123 23.35 1.22 -13.38
CA ALA A 123 23.80 1.13 -13.03
C ALA A 123 24.18 1.32 -12.70
N GLY A 124 24.30 1.24 -12.79
CA GLY A 124 24.91 1.31 -12.37
C GLY A 124 25.18 1.68 -11.98
N ALA A 125 25.14 1.78 -11.90
CA ALA A 125 25.58 2.06 -11.56
C ALA A 125 25.80 2.33 -11.19
N GLY A 126 25.87 2.24 -11.23
CA GLY A 126 26.22 2.48 -10.88
C GLY A 126 26.38 2.60 -10.67
N ALA A 127 26.37 2.59 -10.77
CA ALA A 127 26.57 2.76 -10.60
C ALA A 127 26.69 2.82 -10.45
#